data_61aeb4db2b0167331a4497290fe2a94c
#
_entry.id   61aeb4db2b0167331a4497290fe2a94c
#
_cell.length_a   1.000
_cell.length_b   1.000
_cell.length_c   1.000
_cell.angle_alpha   90.00
_cell.angle_beta   90.00
_cell.angle_gamma   90.00
#
_symmetry.space_group_name_H-M   'P 1'
#
loop_
_entity.id
_entity.type
_entity.pdbx_description
1 polymer ?
#
loop_
_entity_poly.entity_id
_entity_poly.type
_entity_poly.pdbx_seq_one_letter_code
_entity_poly.pdbx_strand_id
1 'polypeptide(L)'
;MLQWVNRDALYEQGAALVKPVSSVMDIGCGVRPQSIVNSPTVLVCVEVHDEYVAELRRRFAGTTTLIIQGRVPECLKPLPDRCVDTIMMLDFIEHLEREAGLETLRECERLARLQVVLFTPLGFMPQDETGQTDGWGLHGTYWQTHRSGWTPDDFDDRWHVVACRDFHHINGKGEQLPEPFGALWAVLNVSGQPPEQGETTPADDAVNVLSSGLRQRELDVLSKEIELRRREQALEPMERWLARLRRLRPQYWWQQIVKQLARHRAADQGEP
;
A
#
# COMPACT_ATOMS: atom_id res chain seq x y z
N MET A 1 -4.07 17.80 -16.75
CA MET A 1 -2.66 18.29 -16.84
C MET A 1 -1.73 17.13 -16.50
N LEU A 2 -0.70 16.83 -17.34
CA LEU A 2 0.26 15.73 -17.09
C LEU A 2 1.64 16.30 -16.75
N GLN A 3 2.26 15.76 -15.68
CA GLN A 3 3.61 16.09 -15.26
C GLN A 3 4.42 14.80 -15.09
N TRP A 4 5.62 14.75 -15.72
CA TRP A 4 6.58 13.67 -15.54
C TRP A 4 7.62 14.08 -14.49
N VAL A 5 7.88 13.17 -13.55
CA VAL A 5 8.83 13.40 -12.45
C VAL A 5 9.78 12.21 -12.31
N ASN A 6 10.86 12.38 -11.54
CA ASN A 6 11.70 11.27 -11.11
C ASN A 6 11.05 10.49 -9.97
N ARG A 7 11.60 9.32 -9.67
CA ARG A 7 11.11 8.41 -8.64
C ARG A 7 10.96 9.06 -7.27
N ASP A 8 11.97 9.81 -6.85
CA ASP A 8 12.04 10.38 -5.49
C ASP A 8 10.97 11.48 -5.28
N ALA A 9 10.61 12.19 -6.36
CA ALA A 9 9.62 13.27 -6.32
C ALA A 9 8.17 12.78 -6.49
N LEU A 10 7.93 11.54 -6.99
CA LEU A 10 6.60 11.09 -7.37
C LEU A 10 5.60 11.14 -6.21
N TYR A 11 6.00 10.59 -5.06
CA TYR A 11 5.10 10.50 -3.91
C TYR A 11 4.83 11.86 -3.28
N GLU A 12 5.87 12.67 -3.13
CA GLU A 12 5.76 14.03 -2.57
C GLU A 12 4.86 14.90 -3.42
N GLN A 13 5.07 14.92 -4.74
CA GLN A 13 4.29 15.75 -5.65
C GLN A 13 2.84 15.27 -5.81
N GLY A 14 2.61 13.95 -5.85
CA GLY A 14 1.26 13.39 -5.86
C GLY A 14 0.49 13.70 -4.57
N ALA A 15 1.11 13.47 -3.43
CA ALA A 15 0.51 13.76 -2.13
C ALA A 15 0.24 15.26 -1.91
N ALA A 16 1.07 16.14 -2.48
CA ALA A 16 0.86 17.59 -2.42
C ALA A 16 -0.41 18.07 -3.16
N LEU A 17 -0.96 17.26 -4.07
CA LEU A 17 -2.24 17.56 -4.73
C LEU A 17 -3.45 17.24 -3.85
N VAL A 18 -3.26 16.47 -2.79
CA VAL A 18 -4.34 16.06 -1.89
C VAL A 18 -4.65 17.16 -0.90
N LYS A 19 -5.91 17.61 -0.88
CA LYS A 19 -6.38 18.65 0.03
C LYS A 19 -6.61 18.10 1.44
N PRO A 20 -6.32 18.86 2.49
CA PRO A 20 -6.79 18.52 3.83
C PRO A 20 -8.31 18.58 3.88
N VAL A 21 -8.94 17.53 4.40
CA VAL A 21 -10.40 17.36 4.40
C VAL A 21 -10.85 16.67 5.68
N SER A 22 -12.15 16.80 6.00
CA SER A 22 -12.74 16.20 7.20
C SER A 22 -13.21 14.76 7.01
N SER A 23 -13.54 14.37 5.78
CA SER A 23 -14.03 13.01 5.49
C SER A 23 -13.32 12.39 4.30
N VAL A 24 -12.87 11.15 4.49
CA VAL A 24 -12.17 10.36 3.47
C VAL A 24 -12.83 8.99 3.33
N MET A 25 -13.06 8.57 2.09
CA MET A 25 -13.37 7.18 1.76
C MET A 25 -12.15 6.55 1.07
N ASP A 26 -11.65 5.47 1.64
CA ASP A 26 -10.51 4.72 1.15
C ASP A 26 -11.00 3.38 0.61
N ILE A 27 -10.94 3.23 -0.71
CA ILE A 27 -11.47 2.06 -1.43
C ILE A 27 -10.34 1.08 -1.71
N GLY A 28 -10.52 -0.17 -1.31
CA GLY A 28 -9.51 -1.21 -1.41
C GLY A 28 -8.35 -0.98 -0.46
N CYS A 29 -8.64 -0.45 0.72
CA CYS A 29 -7.62 -0.06 1.71
C CYS A 29 -6.84 -1.25 2.30
N GLY A 30 -7.23 -2.50 1.99
CA GLY A 30 -6.64 -3.69 2.58
C GLY A 30 -6.72 -3.65 4.10
N VAL A 31 -5.59 -3.95 4.78
CA VAL A 31 -5.47 -3.82 6.24
C VAL A 31 -4.81 -2.50 6.67
N ARG A 32 -4.45 -1.64 5.72
CA ARG A 32 -3.69 -0.40 5.96
C ARG A 32 -4.34 0.78 5.24
N PRO A 33 -5.38 1.37 5.84
CA PRO A 33 -5.98 2.56 5.27
C PRO A 33 -4.97 3.69 5.07
N GLN A 34 -5.31 4.59 4.16
CA GLN A 34 -4.51 5.74 3.79
C GLN A 34 -4.04 6.58 5.02
N SER A 35 -2.88 7.19 4.89
CA SER A 35 -2.30 8.10 5.89
C SER A 35 -1.96 9.48 5.32
N ILE A 36 -2.34 9.77 4.06
CA ILE A 36 -2.04 11.02 3.36
C ILE A 36 -2.84 12.18 3.97
N VAL A 37 -4.15 11.97 4.15
CA VAL A 37 -4.97 12.90 4.94
C VAL A 37 -4.84 12.50 6.40
N ASN A 38 -4.19 13.36 7.16
CA ASN A 38 -3.93 13.09 8.57
C ASN A 38 -5.22 13.29 9.39
N SER A 39 -5.58 12.27 10.16
CA SER A 39 -6.67 12.29 11.15
C SER A 39 -7.99 12.91 10.64
N PRO A 40 -8.57 12.39 9.55
CA PRO A 40 -9.87 12.88 9.12
C PRO A 40 -10.91 12.62 10.24
N THR A 41 -11.90 13.50 10.37
CA THR A 41 -12.98 13.32 11.35
C THR A 41 -13.76 12.02 11.08
N VAL A 42 -13.94 11.69 9.80
CA VAL A 42 -14.59 10.46 9.34
C VAL A 42 -13.69 9.76 8.33
N LEU A 43 -13.32 8.53 8.63
CA LEU A 43 -12.67 7.61 7.68
C LEU A 43 -13.66 6.50 7.33
N VAL A 44 -13.89 6.29 6.04
CA VAL A 44 -14.69 5.18 5.52
C VAL A 44 -13.76 4.23 4.78
N CYS A 45 -13.60 3.02 5.26
CA CYS A 45 -12.84 1.95 4.61
C CYS A 45 -13.79 1.08 3.81
N VAL A 46 -13.55 0.91 2.51
CA VAL A 46 -14.30 0.00 1.64
C VAL A 46 -13.41 -1.18 1.28
N GLU A 47 -13.81 -2.39 1.68
CA GLU A 47 -12.99 -3.57 1.49
C GLU A 47 -13.89 -4.80 1.22
N VAL A 48 -13.43 -5.70 0.36
CA VAL A 48 -14.21 -6.87 -0.06
C VAL A 48 -13.83 -8.13 0.72
N HIS A 49 -12.56 -8.27 1.10
CA HIS A 49 -12.03 -9.52 1.65
C HIS A 49 -12.31 -9.66 3.15
N ASP A 50 -12.90 -10.79 3.54
CA ASP A 50 -13.38 -11.06 4.91
C ASP A 50 -12.29 -10.89 5.98
N GLU A 51 -11.09 -11.42 5.74
CA GLU A 51 -9.99 -11.34 6.72
C GLU A 51 -9.47 -9.90 6.87
N TYR A 52 -9.42 -9.11 5.79
CA TYR A 52 -9.04 -7.71 5.85
C TYR A 52 -10.07 -6.90 6.62
N VAL A 53 -11.35 -7.14 6.34
CA VAL A 53 -12.47 -6.51 7.06
C VAL A 53 -12.44 -6.86 8.55
N ALA A 54 -12.16 -8.12 8.89
CA ALA A 54 -12.04 -8.55 10.28
C ALA A 54 -10.89 -7.82 10.99
N GLU A 55 -9.73 -7.69 10.34
CA GLU A 55 -8.59 -6.95 10.88
C GLU A 55 -8.88 -5.45 11.04
N LEU A 56 -9.53 -4.82 10.04
CA LEU A 56 -9.96 -3.43 10.14
C LEU A 56 -10.93 -3.22 11.30
N ARG A 57 -11.94 -4.09 11.45
CA ARG A 57 -12.90 -4.01 12.58
C ARG A 57 -12.22 -4.15 13.94
N ARG A 58 -11.22 -5.04 14.03
CA ARG A 58 -10.44 -5.20 15.26
C ARG A 58 -9.61 -3.95 15.55
N ARG A 59 -8.91 -3.42 14.55
CA ARG A 59 -8.00 -2.27 14.69
C ARG A 59 -8.73 -0.97 15.02
N PHE A 60 -9.87 -0.74 14.38
CA PHE A 60 -10.64 0.50 14.51
C PHE A 60 -11.84 0.39 15.46
N ALA A 61 -11.90 -0.65 16.30
CA ALA A 61 -12.94 -0.78 17.30
C ALA A 61 -12.97 0.44 18.23
N GLY A 62 -14.16 1.05 18.39
CA GLY A 62 -14.35 2.23 19.25
C GLY A 62 -13.88 3.56 18.65
N THR A 63 -13.49 3.60 17.38
CA THR A 63 -13.18 4.84 16.65
C THR A 63 -14.37 5.31 15.78
N THR A 64 -14.22 6.46 15.13
CA THR A 64 -15.19 7.00 14.14
C THR A 64 -15.00 6.41 12.74
N THR A 65 -14.15 5.40 12.58
CA THR A 65 -13.94 4.73 11.29
C THR A 65 -15.13 3.85 10.94
N LEU A 66 -15.68 4.05 9.75
CA LEU A 66 -16.74 3.21 9.18
C LEU A 66 -16.13 2.17 8.25
N ILE A 67 -16.62 0.94 8.30
CA ILE A 67 -16.15 -0.14 7.43
C ILE A 67 -17.32 -0.66 6.61
N ILE A 68 -17.24 -0.48 5.30
CA ILE A 68 -18.17 -1.00 4.30
C ILE A 68 -17.54 -2.24 3.69
N GLN A 69 -18.17 -3.39 3.91
CA GLN A 69 -17.75 -4.63 3.26
C GLN A 69 -18.55 -4.81 1.98
N GLY A 70 -17.87 -4.87 0.85
CA GLY A 70 -18.54 -5.10 -0.43
C GLY A 70 -17.61 -4.97 -1.63
N ARG A 71 -18.10 -5.49 -2.74
CA ARG A 71 -17.42 -5.36 -4.03
C ARG A 71 -17.82 -4.03 -4.67
N VAL A 72 -16.84 -3.32 -5.22
CA VAL A 72 -17.11 -2.15 -6.06
C VAL A 72 -17.31 -2.56 -7.53
N PRO A 73 -18.10 -1.81 -8.30
CA PRO A 73 -18.82 -0.59 -7.92
C PRO A 73 -20.13 -0.81 -7.14
N GLU A 74 -20.58 -2.05 -6.97
CA GLU A 74 -21.93 -2.39 -6.50
C GLU A 74 -22.24 -1.81 -5.11
N CYS A 75 -21.28 -1.90 -4.17
CA CYS A 75 -21.48 -1.40 -2.81
C CYS A 75 -21.48 0.15 -2.73
N LEU A 76 -21.04 0.83 -3.77
CA LEU A 76 -21.04 2.29 -3.85
C LEU A 76 -22.39 2.86 -4.35
N LYS A 77 -23.10 2.12 -5.22
CA LYS A 77 -24.35 2.60 -5.84
C LYS A 77 -25.45 3.05 -4.88
N PRO A 78 -25.65 2.41 -3.70
CA PRO A 78 -26.64 2.87 -2.74
C PRO A 78 -26.27 4.14 -1.98
N LEU A 79 -25.02 4.58 -2.05
CA LEU A 79 -24.56 5.75 -1.30
C LEU A 79 -25.06 7.04 -1.96
N PRO A 80 -25.42 8.07 -1.17
CA PRO A 80 -25.89 9.33 -1.72
C PRO A 80 -24.79 10.11 -2.42
N ASP A 81 -25.15 10.92 -3.42
CA ASP A 81 -24.22 11.82 -4.11
C ASP A 81 -23.54 12.75 -3.13
N ARG A 82 -22.26 13.07 -3.41
CA ARG A 82 -21.50 14.05 -2.62
C ARG A 82 -21.44 13.74 -1.11
N CYS A 83 -21.37 12.46 -0.74
CA CYS A 83 -21.44 12.03 0.66
C CYS A 83 -20.10 12.12 1.41
N VAL A 84 -18.97 12.29 0.72
CA VAL A 84 -17.63 12.32 1.31
C VAL A 84 -16.76 13.37 0.61
N ASP A 85 -15.82 14.00 1.33
CA ASP A 85 -14.98 15.04 0.74
C ASP A 85 -14.01 14.49 -0.30
N THR A 86 -13.25 13.50 0.08
CA THR A 86 -12.22 12.87 -0.79
C THR A 86 -12.40 11.37 -0.83
N ILE A 87 -12.31 10.80 -2.03
CA ILE A 87 -12.21 9.37 -2.24
C ILE A 87 -10.79 9.04 -2.68
N MET A 88 -10.21 8.01 -2.09
CA MET A 88 -8.88 7.51 -2.41
C MET A 88 -8.94 6.08 -2.89
N MET A 89 -8.13 5.77 -3.90
CA MET A 89 -7.84 4.45 -4.42
C MET A 89 -6.32 4.36 -4.59
N LEU A 90 -5.64 3.74 -3.64
CA LEU A 90 -4.17 3.66 -3.61
C LEU A 90 -3.75 2.21 -3.79
N ASP A 91 -3.05 1.90 -4.89
CA ASP A 91 -2.70 0.53 -5.30
C ASP A 91 -3.94 -0.38 -5.28
N PHE A 92 -5.00 0.04 -5.96
CA PHE A 92 -6.28 -0.66 -5.93
C PHE A 92 -6.92 -0.87 -7.31
N ILE A 93 -7.02 0.17 -8.16
CA ILE A 93 -7.81 0.12 -9.39
C ILE A 93 -7.27 -0.91 -10.40
N GLU A 94 -5.98 -1.21 -10.36
CA GLU A 94 -5.32 -2.24 -11.16
C GLU A 94 -5.79 -3.65 -10.84
N HIS A 95 -6.37 -3.87 -9.65
CA HIS A 95 -6.94 -5.15 -9.25
C HIS A 95 -8.35 -5.40 -9.82
N LEU A 96 -8.95 -4.39 -10.42
CA LEU A 96 -10.25 -4.50 -11.08
C LEU A 96 -10.09 -4.83 -12.57
N GLU A 97 -11.06 -5.57 -13.12
CA GLU A 97 -11.24 -5.62 -14.58
C GLU A 97 -11.49 -4.20 -15.10
N ARG A 98 -11.03 -3.92 -16.32
CA ARG A 98 -11.02 -2.56 -16.88
C ARG A 98 -12.38 -1.86 -16.80
N GLU A 99 -13.44 -2.56 -17.19
CA GLU A 99 -14.81 -2.04 -17.21
C GLU A 99 -15.31 -1.71 -15.80
N ALA A 100 -15.01 -2.57 -14.83
CA ALA A 100 -15.35 -2.35 -13.42
C ALA A 100 -14.57 -1.17 -12.85
N GLY A 101 -13.29 -0.99 -13.25
CA GLY A 101 -12.48 0.16 -12.88
C GLY A 101 -13.09 1.46 -13.37
N LEU A 102 -13.48 1.53 -14.66
CA LEU A 102 -14.12 2.71 -15.25
C LEU A 102 -15.48 3.03 -14.60
N GLU A 103 -16.28 2.01 -14.25
CA GLU A 103 -17.54 2.21 -13.53
C GLU A 103 -17.28 2.70 -12.09
N THR A 104 -16.27 2.14 -11.43
CA THR A 104 -15.85 2.60 -10.10
C THR A 104 -15.42 4.07 -10.10
N LEU A 105 -14.65 4.52 -11.10
CA LEU A 105 -14.26 5.93 -11.23
C LEU A 105 -15.48 6.84 -11.36
N ARG A 106 -16.52 6.47 -12.15
CA ARG A 106 -17.76 7.25 -12.27
C ARG A 106 -18.50 7.37 -10.94
N GLU A 107 -18.58 6.26 -10.18
CA GLU A 107 -19.16 6.28 -8.85
C GLU A 107 -18.35 7.17 -7.89
N CYS A 108 -17.01 7.11 -7.96
CA CYS A 108 -16.16 8.00 -7.15
C CYS A 108 -16.39 9.48 -7.49
N GLU A 109 -16.51 9.84 -8.77
CA GLU A 109 -16.86 11.21 -9.17
C GLU A 109 -18.23 11.63 -8.64
N ARG A 110 -19.21 10.75 -8.61
CA ARG A 110 -20.55 11.00 -8.07
C ARG A 110 -20.53 11.23 -6.56
N LEU A 111 -19.78 10.41 -5.83
CA LEU A 111 -19.79 10.39 -4.36
C LEU A 111 -18.88 11.45 -3.74
N ALA A 112 -17.80 11.87 -4.43
CA ALA A 112 -16.88 12.85 -3.90
C ALA A 112 -17.43 14.26 -3.97
N ARG A 113 -17.25 15.05 -2.90
CA ARG A 113 -17.53 16.48 -2.87
C ARG A 113 -16.41 17.31 -3.46
N LEU A 114 -15.16 16.95 -3.17
CA LEU A 114 -14.00 17.79 -3.47
C LEU A 114 -12.98 17.10 -4.37
N GLN A 115 -12.60 15.86 -4.08
CA GLN A 115 -11.54 15.19 -4.82
C GLN A 115 -11.77 13.68 -4.99
N VAL A 116 -11.28 13.16 -6.13
CA VAL A 116 -10.96 11.75 -6.30
C VAL A 116 -9.45 11.65 -6.49
N VAL A 117 -8.80 10.79 -5.72
CA VAL A 117 -7.35 10.59 -5.69
C VAL A 117 -7.05 9.13 -6.00
N LEU A 118 -6.18 8.90 -6.96
CA LEU A 118 -5.77 7.59 -7.40
C LEU A 118 -4.25 7.49 -7.46
N PHE A 119 -3.71 6.38 -7.00
CA PHE A 119 -2.33 5.96 -7.23
C PHE A 119 -2.33 4.53 -7.74
N THR A 120 -1.58 4.25 -8.82
CA THR A 120 -1.54 2.94 -9.48
C THR A 120 -0.26 2.77 -10.28
N PRO A 121 0.20 1.55 -10.57
CA PRO A 121 1.28 1.32 -11.53
C PRO A 121 0.97 1.95 -12.91
N LEU A 122 2.01 2.42 -13.59
CA LEU A 122 1.93 2.98 -14.93
C LEU A 122 1.87 1.85 -15.97
N GLY A 123 0.74 1.73 -16.65
CA GLY A 123 0.48 0.63 -17.56
C GLY A 123 0.15 -0.66 -16.81
N PHE A 124 0.17 -1.78 -17.53
CA PHE A 124 -0.07 -3.09 -16.91
C PHE A 124 1.24 -3.62 -16.32
N MET A 125 1.32 -3.63 -15.01
CA MET A 125 2.39 -4.28 -14.26
C MET A 125 1.91 -5.69 -13.87
N PRO A 126 2.52 -6.78 -14.41
CA PRO A 126 2.10 -8.13 -14.04
C PRO A 126 2.33 -8.40 -12.55
N GLN A 127 1.27 -8.77 -11.86
CA GLN A 127 1.32 -9.25 -10.48
C GLN A 127 0.35 -10.41 -10.34
N ASP A 128 0.93 -11.60 -10.23
CA ASP A 128 0.18 -12.84 -10.10
C ASP A 128 0.49 -13.44 -8.72
N GLU A 129 -0.44 -13.30 -7.81
CA GLU A 129 -0.29 -13.80 -6.45
C GLU A 129 -0.70 -15.28 -6.38
N THR A 130 0.27 -16.17 -6.61
CA THR A 130 0.06 -17.63 -6.62
C THR A 130 0.33 -18.32 -5.26
N GLY A 131 0.64 -17.55 -4.22
CA GLY A 131 0.91 -18.05 -2.87
C GLY A 131 -0.35 -18.44 -2.09
N GLN A 132 -0.16 -19.12 -0.95
CA GLN A 132 -1.26 -19.36 0.00
C GLN A 132 -1.63 -18.11 0.78
N THR A 133 -0.66 -17.21 0.99
CA THR A 133 -0.82 -15.94 1.71
C THR A 133 -0.27 -14.78 0.89
N ASP A 134 -0.87 -13.62 1.06
CA ASP A 134 -0.46 -12.35 0.48
C ASP A 134 0.71 -11.70 1.27
N GLY A 135 1.10 -10.49 0.89
CA GLY A 135 2.17 -9.72 1.53
C GLY A 135 1.89 -9.34 2.99
N TRP A 136 0.65 -9.48 3.46
CA TRP A 136 0.26 -9.26 4.87
C TRP A 136 0.14 -10.55 5.68
N GLY A 137 0.40 -11.72 5.06
CA GLY A 137 0.28 -13.03 5.69
C GLY A 137 -1.16 -13.52 5.82
N LEU A 138 -2.11 -12.93 5.07
CA LEU A 138 -3.52 -13.27 5.01
C LEU A 138 -3.86 -13.97 3.68
N HIS A 139 -5.10 -14.45 3.52
CA HIS A 139 -5.50 -15.25 2.36
C HIS A 139 -6.15 -14.42 1.25
N GLY A 140 -5.65 -13.19 1.04
CA GLY A 140 -6.17 -12.22 0.07
C GLY A 140 -5.55 -12.27 -1.32
N THR A 141 -4.73 -13.27 -1.66
CA THR A 141 -3.95 -13.36 -2.91
C THR A 141 -4.78 -13.14 -4.18
N TYR A 142 -5.99 -13.70 -4.23
CA TYR A 142 -6.91 -13.49 -5.35
C TYR A 142 -7.21 -12.01 -5.60
N TRP A 143 -7.32 -11.22 -4.53
CA TRP A 143 -7.65 -9.79 -4.59
C TRP A 143 -6.44 -8.91 -4.89
N GLN A 144 -5.22 -9.45 -4.75
CA GLN A 144 -3.96 -8.76 -5.03
C GLN A 144 -3.46 -8.97 -6.46
N THR A 145 -4.14 -9.78 -7.28
CA THR A 145 -3.79 -9.99 -8.69
C THR A 145 -4.14 -8.75 -9.51
N HIS A 146 -3.21 -8.28 -10.34
CA HIS A 146 -3.46 -7.19 -11.28
C HIS A 146 -4.26 -7.70 -12.50
N ARG A 147 -5.32 -6.98 -12.86
CA ARG A 147 -6.24 -7.32 -13.97
C ARG A 147 -6.33 -6.23 -15.02
N SER A 148 -5.92 -5.01 -14.70
CA SER A 148 -5.91 -3.90 -15.64
C SER A 148 -4.65 -3.06 -15.52
N GLY A 149 -4.35 -2.28 -16.56
CA GLY A 149 -3.28 -1.30 -16.56
C GLY A 149 -3.83 0.09 -16.85
N TRP A 150 -3.22 1.11 -16.26
CA TRP A 150 -3.66 2.49 -16.33
C TRP A 150 -2.54 3.41 -16.81
N THR A 151 -2.86 4.35 -17.68
CA THR A 151 -1.92 5.30 -18.26
C THR A 151 -2.46 6.72 -18.14
N PRO A 152 -1.65 7.77 -18.32
CA PRO A 152 -2.14 9.14 -18.36
C PRO A 152 -3.28 9.39 -19.36
N ASP A 153 -3.32 8.64 -20.47
CA ASP A 153 -4.33 8.79 -21.53
C ASP A 153 -5.73 8.30 -21.09
N ASP A 154 -5.82 7.61 -19.97
CA ASP A 154 -7.08 7.15 -19.38
C ASP A 154 -7.83 8.25 -18.60
N PHE A 155 -7.15 9.37 -18.37
CA PHE A 155 -7.63 10.49 -17.58
C PHE A 155 -7.80 11.72 -18.47
N ASP A 156 -8.98 12.29 -18.51
CA ASP A 156 -9.29 13.48 -19.30
C ASP A 156 -8.59 14.75 -18.74
N ASP A 157 -8.80 15.90 -19.38
CA ASP A 157 -8.16 17.18 -19.05
C ASP A 157 -8.53 17.76 -17.67
N ARG A 158 -9.58 17.23 -17.02
CA ARG A 158 -9.97 17.59 -15.66
C ARG A 158 -9.01 17.05 -14.60
N TRP A 159 -8.26 15.97 -14.95
CA TRP A 159 -7.36 15.32 -14.02
C TRP A 159 -5.97 15.94 -14.03
N HIS A 160 -5.39 16.06 -12.84
CA HIS A 160 -3.95 16.29 -12.66
C HIS A 160 -3.26 14.93 -12.53
N VAL A 161 -2.37 14.64 -13.46
CA VAL A 161 -1.60 13.39 -13.47
C VAL A 161 -0.14 13.71 -13.21
N VAL A 162 0.44 13.07 -12.20
CA VAL A 162 1.89 13.07 -11.92
C VAL A 162 2.40 11.65 -12.13
N ALA A 163 3.34 11.45 -13.04
CA ALA A 163 3.79 10.12 -13.45
C ALA A 163 5.31 9.99 -13.40
N CYS A 164 5.78 8.77 -13.10
CA CYS A 164 7.18 8.37 -13.13
C CYS A 164 7.31 7.08 -13.93
N ARG A 165 8.39 6.93 -14.71
CA ARG A 165 8.60 5.77 -15.59
C ARG A 165 9.28 4.59 -14.91
N ASP A 166 9.97 4.81 -13.79
CA ASP A 166 10.89 3.87 -13.13
C ASP A 166 10.67 3.82 -11.61
N PHE A 167 9.45 3.59 -11.17
CA PHE A 167 9.07 3.63 -9.76
C PHE A 167 9.24 2.28 -9.06
N HIS A 168 8.64 1.21 -9.59
CA HIS A 168 8.68 -0.12 -9.02
C HIS A 168 9.90 -0.91 -9.53
N HIS A 169 10.84 -1.21 -8.64
CA HIS A 169 12.04 -2.01 -8.94
C HIS A 169 11.94 -3.44 -8.39
N ILE A 170 10.98 -3.69 -7.51
CA ILE A 170 10.72 -4.99 -6.88
C ILE A 170 9.25 -5.34 -7.05
N ASN A 171 8.95 -6.64 -7.14
CA ASN A 171 7.58 -7.13 -7.15
C ASN A 171 6.99 -7.25 -5.74
N GLY A 172 5.70 -7.64 -5.62
CA GLY A 172 5.01 -7.85 -4.35
C GLY A 172 5.67 -8.89 -3.43
N LYS A 173 6.52 -9.77 -3.98
CA LYS A 173 7.30 -10.77 -3.23
C LYS A 173 8.67 -10.24 -2.77
N GLY A 174 9.02 -9.00 -3.11
CA GLY A 174 10.32 -8.40 -2.80
C GLY A 174 11.46 -8.84 -3.72
N GLU A 175 11.15 -9.48 -4.86
CA GLU A 175 12.14 -9.89 -5.85
C GLU A 175 12.40 -8.74 -6.83
N GLN A 176 13.67 -8.60 -7.26
CA GLN A 176 14.07 -7.59 -8.24
C GLN A 176 13.36 -7.83 -9.57
N LEU A 177 12.75 -6.79 -10.11
CA LEU A 177 12.17 -6.83 -11.45
C LEU A 177 13.26 -6.75 -12.52
N PRO A 178 13.11 -7.44 -13.67
CA PRO A 178 14.05 -7.35 -14.78
C PRO A 178 14.17 -5.92 -15.34
N GLU A 179 13.05 -5.23 -15.41
CA GLU A 179 12.94 -3.82 -15.75
C GLU A 179 11.99 -3.12 -14.77
N PRO A 180 12.24 -1.85 -14.42
CA PRO A 180 11.37 -1.13 -13.52
C PRO A 180 10.04 -0.81 -14.20
N PHE A 181 8.95 -0.82 -13.41
CA PHE A 181 7.65 -0.28 -13.84
C PHE A 181 7.46 1.12 -13.26
N GLY A 182 6.78 1.97 -14.02
CA GLY A 182 6.38 3.28 -13.55
C GLY A 182 5.20 3.23 -12.58
N ALA A 183 4.85 4.41 -12.08
CA ALA A 183 3.61 4.64 -11.34
C ALA A 183 3.06 6.02 -11.65
N LEU A 184 1.78 6.23 -11.37
CA LEU A 184 1.13 7.53 -11.53
C LEU A 184 0.18 7.84 -10.38
N TRP A 185 0.11 9.13 -10.08
CA TRP A 185 -0.99 9.74 -9.36
C TRP A 185 -1.95 10.37 -10.35
N ALA A 186 -3.24 10.22 -10.15
CA ALA A 186 -4.27 10.96 -10.85
C ALA A 186 -5.24 11.58 -9.84
N VAL A 187 -5.38 12.91 -9.88
CA VAL A 187 -6.21 13.66 -8.94
C VAL A 187 -7.23 14.48 -9.72
N LEU A 188 -8.50 14.20 -9.48
CA LEU A 188 -9.63 14.96 -9.99
C LEU A 188 -10.13 15.90 -8.90
N ASN A 189 -10.15 17.22 -9.18
CA ASN A 189 -10.87 18.17 -8.38
C ASN A 189 -12.33 18.23 -8.86
N VAL A 190 -13.23 17.71 -8.06
CA VAL A 190 -14.67 17.76 -8.37
C VAL A 190 -15.18 19.17 -8.08
N SER A 191 -15.85 19.80 -9.04
CA SER A 191 -16.39 21.16 -8.90
C SER A 191 -17.50 21.17 -7.84
N GLY A 192 -17.16 21.55 -6.65
CA GLY A 192 -18.06 21.82 -5.52
C GLY A 192 -17.43 22.93 -4.68
N GLN A 193 -18.22 23.84 -4.11
CA GLN A 193 -17.69 24.80 -3.16
C GLN A 193 -17.06 24.01 -1.99
N PRO A 194 -15.80 24.28 -1.61
CA PRO A 194 -15.29 23.78 -0.35
C PRO A 194 -16.21 24.29 0.77
N PRO A 195 -16.42 23.55 1.86
CA PRO A 195 -16.97 24.14 3.06
C PRO A 195 -16.13 25.39 3.37
N GLU A 196 -16.78 26.50 3.72
CA GLU A 196 -16.09 27.72 4.11
C GLU A 196 -15.04 27.34 5.15
N GLN A 197 -13.77 27.39 4.76
CA GLN A 197 -12.67 27.17 5.67
C GLN A 197 -12.70 28.38 6.62
N GLY A 198 -13.03 28.10 7.86
CA GLY A 198 -12.73 29.05 8.93
C GLY A 198 -11.25 29.40 8.83
N GLU A 199 -10.92 30.69 8.98
CA GLU A 199 -9.56 31.22 8.92
C GLU A 199 -8.60 30.30 9.68
N THR A 200 -7.56 29.81 8.99
CA THR A 200 -6.51 29.01 9.60
C THR A 200 -5.90 29.79 10.75
N THR A 201 -6.05 29.30 11.96
CA THR A 201 -5.43 29.91 13.12
C THR A 201 -3.95 29.52 13.19
N PRO A 202 -3.07 30.31 13.82
CA PRO A 202 -1.65 29.94 14.03
C PRO A 202 -1.44 28.57 14.70
N ALA A 203 -2.48 28.04 15.38
CA ALA A 203 -2.52 26.70 15.94
C ALA A 203 -2.54 25.61 14.84
N ASP A 204 -3.16 25.87 13.69
CA ASP A 204 -3.25 24.91 12.58
C ASP A 204 -1.89 24.72 11.88
N ASP A 205 -1.07 25.79 11.80
CA ASP A 205 0.30 25.71 11.27
C ASP A 205 1.21 24.90 12.19
N ALA A 206 1.07 25.05 13.52
CA ALA A 206 1.83 24.25 14.49
C ALA A 206 1.43 22.77 14.45
N VAL A 207 0.15 22.45 14.25
CA VAL A 207 -0.37 21.08 14.06
C VAL A 207 0.16 20.48 12.75
N ASN A 208 0.25 21.26 11.68
CA ASN A 208 0.80 20.80 10.39
C ASN A 208 2.31 20.50 10.47
N VAL A 209 3.09 21.29 11.18
CA VAL A 209 4.52 21.05 11.40
C VAL A 209 4.75 19.82 12.28
N LEU A 210 3.97 19.67 13.36
CA LEU A 210 4.05 18.49 14.23
C LEU A 210 3.60 17.22 13.51
N SER A 211 2.55 17.31 12.65
CA SER A 211 2.05 16.18 11.88
C SER A 211 3.03 15.72 10.79
N SER A 212 3.78 16.64 10.16
CA SER A 212 4.85 16.28 9.21
C SER A 212 5.99 15.51 9.88
N GLY A 213 6.38 15.92 11.10
CA GLY A 213 7.40 15.21 11.89
C GLY A 213 6.94 13.82 12.37
N LEU A 214 5.64 13.66 12.68
CA LEU A 214 5.07 12.36 13.03
C LEU A 214 4.98 11.43 11.82
N ARG A 215 4.63 11.94 10.64
CA ARG A 215 4.63 11.18 9.37
C ARG A 215 6.02 10.64 9.03
N GLN A 216 7.06 11.44 9.19
CA GLN A 216 8.43 10.96 8.94
C GLN A 216 8.81 9.83 9.89
N ARG A 217 8.42 9.91 11.17
CA ARG A 217 8.63 8.82 12.14
C ARG A 217 7.83 7.58 11.82
N GLU A 218 6.58 7.70 11.34
CA GLU A 218 5.76 6.56 10.89
C GLU A 218 6.37 5.89 9.65
N LEU A 219 6.87 6.66 8.68
CA LEU A 219 7.59 6.12 7.52
C LEU A 219 8.89 5.41 7.93
N ASP A 220 9.63 5.96 8.89
CA ASP A 220 10.84 5.34 9.43
C ASP A 220 10.54 4.03 10.18
N VAL A 221 9.43 4.00 10.94
CA VAL A 221 8.95 2.78 11.61
C VAL A 221 8.51 1.74 10.58
N LEU A 222 7.76 2.16 9.55
CA LEU A 222 7.31 1.27 8.47
C LEU A 222 8.49 0.68 7.69
N SER A 223 9.49 1.50 7.39
CA SER A 223 10.73 1.05 6.73
C SER A 223 11.49 0.04 7.57
N LYS A 224 11.55 0.25 8.90
CA LYS A 224 12.17 -0.70 9.84
C LYS A 224 11.38 -1.99 9.97
N GLU A 225 10.04 -1.94 9.98
CA GLU A 225 9.19 -3.14 9.99
C GLU A 225 9.36 -3.96 8.71
N ILE A 226 9.44 -3.31 7.55
CA ILE A 226 9.72 -3.99 6.27
C ILE A 226 11.10 -4.65 6.31
N GLU A 227 12.11 -3.97 6.84
CA GLU A 227 13.46 -4.53 6.98
C GLU A 227 13.52 -5.69 7.98
N LEU A 228 12.79 -5.60 9.09
CA LEU A 228 12.66 -6.69 10.07
C LEU A 228 11.98 -7.91 9.45
N ARG A 229 10.88 -7.74 8.73
CA ARG A 229 10.21 -8.85 8.02
C ARG A 229 11.11 -9.48 6.95
N ARG A 230 11.89 -8.68 6.21
CA ARG A 230 12.90 -9.22 5.28
C ARG A 230 13.94 -10.08 5.99
N ARG A 231 14.40 -9.65 7.17
CA ARG A 231 15.34 -10.43 8.00
C ARG A 231 14.71 -11.69 8.54
N GLU A 232 13.47 -11.66 9.00
CA GLU A 232 12.71 -12.83 9.45
C GLU A 232 12.51 -13.82 8.30
N GLN A 233 12.09 -13.37 7.12
CA GLN A 233 11.95 -14.21 5.93
C GLN A 233 13.30 -14.82 5.48
N ALA A 234 14.40 -14.09 5.62
CA ALA A 234 15.73 -14.60 5.35
C ALA A 234 16.20 -15.66 6.37
N LEU A 235 15.68 -15.60 7.61
CA LEU A 235 15.96 -16.57 8.67
C LEU A 235 15.13 -17.86 8.56
N GLU A 236 13.92 -17.80 7.98
CA GLU A 236 13.04 -18.96 7.81
C GLU A 236 13.68 -20.20 7.13
N PRO A 237 14.50 -20.04 6.05
CA PRO A 237 15.19 -21.19 5.47
C PRO A 237 16.19 -21.82 6.42
N MET A 238 16.86 -21.00 7.23
CA MET A 238 17.83 -21.45 8.23
C MET A 238 17.14 -22.14 9.41
N GLU A 239 16.02 -21.64 9.87
CA GLU A 239 15.20 -22.26 10.91
C GLU A 239 14.60 -23.59 10.44
N ARG A 240 14.10 -23.66 9.20
CA ARG A 240 13.66 -24.92 8.57
C ARG A 240 14.79 -25.91 8.44
N TRP A 241 16.00 -25.45 8.10
CA TRP A 241 17.20 -26.29 8.06
C TRP A 241 17.59 -26.78 9.46
N LEU A 242 17.60 -25.91 10.48
CA LEU A 242 17.85 -26.28 11.88
C LEU A 242 16.80 -27.24 12.42
N ALA A 243 15.52 -27.05 12.09
CA ALA A 243 14.44 -27.98 12.46
C ALA A 243 14.59 -29.36 11.82
N ARG A 244 15.07 -29.44 10.57
CA ARG A 244 15.46 -30.72 9.92
C ARG A 244 16.64 -31.35 10.61
N LEU A 245 17.66 -30.60 10.99
CA LEU A 245 18.82 -31.11 11.72
C LEU A 245 18.42 -31.62 13.11
N ARG A 246 17.52 -31.00 13.83
CA ARG A 246 17.00 -31.45 15.14
C ARG A 246 16.27 -32.80 15.07
N ARG A 247 15.76 -33.21 13.88
CA ARG A 247 15.13 -34.53 13.65
C ARG A 247 16.11 -35.63 13.30
N LEU A 248 17.37 -35.28 13.01
CA LEU A 248 18.44 -36.26 12.79
C LEU A 248 19.00 -36.67 14.16
N ARG A 249 19.22 -38.01 14.34
CA ARG A 249 19.65 -38.57 15.62
C ARG A 249 20.87 -37.83 16.19
N PRO A 250 20.97 -37.63 17.51
CA PRO A 250 22.03 -36.82 18.16
C PRO A 250 23.47 -37.30 17.84
N GLN A 251 23.66 -38.58 17.58
CA GLN A 251 24.99 -39.18 17.25
C GLN A 251 25.57 -38.68 15.93
N TYR A 252 24.73 -38.29 14.95
CA TYR A 252 25.22 -37.83 13.65
C TYR A 252 25.70 -36.35 13.73
N TRP A 253 25.14 -35.61 14.62
CA TRP A 253 25.45 -34.19 14.84
C TRP A 253 26.85 -33.97 15.42
N TRP A 254 27.22 -34.75 16.45
CA TRP A 254 28.52 -34.66 17.07
C TRP A 254 29.64 -35.02 16.10
N GLN A 255 29.46 -36.04 15.26
CA GLN A 255 30.44 -36.41 14.28
C GLN A 255 30.72 -35.37 13.21
N GLN A 256 29.70 -34.59 12.79
CA GLN A 256 29.86 -33.52 11.80
C GLN A 256 30.49 -32.25 12.42
N ILE A 257 30.10 -31.89 13.64
CA ILE A 257 30.68 -30.76 14.37
C ILE A 257 32.16 -31.05 14.70
N VAL A 258 32.47 -32.23 15.17
CA VAL A 258 33.87 -32.64 15.47
C VAL A 258 34.72 -32.64 14.20
N LYS A 259 34.20 -33.10 13.06
CA LYS A 259 34.91 -33.06 11.77
C LYS A 259 35.13 -31.60 11.29
N GLN A 260 34.18 -30.70 11.53
CA GLN A 260 34.30 -29.32 11.10
C GLN A 260 35.25 -28.51 12.00
N LEU A 261 35.21 -28.75 13.31
CA LEU A 261 36.16 -28.17 14.27
C LEU A 261 37.58 -28.71 14.04
N ALA A 262 37.74 -29.96 13.68
CA ALA A 262 39.05 -30.54 13.32
C ALA A 262 39.64 -29.88 12.04
N ARG A 263 38.79 -29.58 11.03
CA ARG A 263 39.21 -28.86 9.82
C ARG A 263 39.64 -27.43 10.09
N HIS A 264 38.92 -26.71 10.98
CA HIS A 264 39.32 -25.38 11.38
C HIS A 264 40.63 -25.35 12.20
N ARG A 265 40.83 -26.32 13.08
CA ARG A 265 42.10 -26.44 13.81
C ARG A 265 43.30 -26.78 12.92
N ALA A 266 43.09 -27.55 11.87
CA ALA A 266 44.15 -27.88 10.90
C ALA A 266 44.50 -26.67 10.01
N ALA A 267 43.51 -25.79 9.74
CA ALA A 267 43.72 -24.54 8.99
C ALA A 267 44.44 -23.44 9.81
N ASP A 268 44.27 -23.45 11.15
CA ASP A 268 44.88 -22.48 12.05
C ASP A 268 46.30 -22.82 12.53
N GLN A 269 46.72 -24.08 12.32
CA GLN A 269 48.06 -24.57 12.73
C GLN A 269 49.08 -24.57 11.60
N GLY A 270 48.80 -23.91 10.46
CA GLY A 270 49.75 -23.55 9.40
C GLY A 270 51.00 -24.43 9.35
N GLU A 271 50.89 -25.72 8.92
CA GLU A 271 52.05 -26.50 8.52
C GLU A 271 51.92 -26.97 7.06
N PRO A 272 53.04 -27.04 6.36
CA PRO A 272 53.18 -26.82 4.93
C PRO A 272 52.56 -27.85 4.00
#